data_9712c7dc2d4f7bdf473abca1cd758dee
#
_entry.id   9712c7dc2d4f7bdf473abca1cd758dee
#
_cell.length_a   1.000
_cell.length_b   1.000
_cell.length_c   1.000
_cell.angle_alpha   90.00
_cell.angle_beta   90.00
_cell.angle_gamma   90.00
#
_symmetry.space_group_name_H-M   'P 1'
#
loop_
_entity.id
_entity.type
_entity.pdbx_description
1 polymer ?
#
loop_
_entity_poly.entity_id
_entity_poly.type
_entity_poly.pdbx_seq_one_letter_code
_entity_poly.pdbx_strand_id
1 'polypeptide(L)'
;MRPSNAIDIEFPEYCPCCKSKLYRDDGDAIIRCMNSHNCEMQLKGQLIHFVSRNAFNIDGLGEKQIIDLYDLNIIKKPSDIFVLTESFAEDLRNKILALPGWGKLSMSNLINSINKSKTQYLDKLLYGLGIRHLGQGTSKLIAKNFKDPSAFVNIINNLHLTNNQNDFEEELKSINGVGYKVINALLDYFEKNKEEFNKLISYLTIQNFPNNDQNHFLSGKKMVFTGRFENLSRNEIKIKAENIGAIISSQISSKTDFLVVGSDPGSKLKKAKELNIKIINEVDFLGYF
;
A
#
# COMPACT_ATOMS: atom_id res chain seq x y z
N MET A 1 -30.04 14.27 -21.95
CA MET A 1 -30.93 15.21 -21.20
C MET A 1 -31.52 14.48 -20.01
N ARG A 2 -31.62 15.12 -18.85
CA ARG A 2 -32.21 14.53 -17.65
C ARG A 2 -33.74 14.45 -17.86
N PRO A 3 -34.43 13.31 -17.55
CA PRO A 3 -35.88 13.21 -17.65
C PRO A 3 -36.58 14.26 -16.78
N SER A 4 -37.72 14.77 -17.21
CA SER A 4 -38.48 15.80 -16.47
C SER A 4 -38.99 15.33 -15.10
N ASN A 5 -39.06 14.01 -14.88
CA ASN A 5 -39.49 13.38 -13.63
C ASN A 5 -38.32 12.87 -12.79
N ALA A 6 -37.07 13.27 -13.08
CA ALA A 6 -35.93 12.87 -12.31
C ALA A 6 -35.96 13.50 -10.92
N ILE A 7 -35.87 12.69 -9.89
CA ILE A 7 -35.78 13.08 -8.49
C ILE A 7 -34.33 13.49 -8.19
N ASP A 8 -34.15 14.52 -7.38
CA ASP A 8 -32.82 14.92 -6.91
C ASP A 8 -32.27 13.88 -5.94
N ILE A 9 -30.95 13.63 -6.03
CA ILE A 9 -30.27 12.73 -5.10
C ILE A 9 -30.12 13.44 -3.76
N GLU A 10 -30.75 12.91 -2.73
CA GLU A 10 -30.52 13.34 -1.36
C GLU A 10 -29.35 12.60 -0.76
N PHE A 11 -28.32 13.34 -0.34
CA PHE A 11 -27.20 12.76 0.35
C PHE A 11 -27.53 12.57 1.84
N PRO A 12 -27.14 11.45 2.46
CA PRO A 12 -27.39 11.23 3.87
C PRO A 12 -26.60 12.25 4.72
N GLU A 13 -27.23 12.76 5.77
CA GLU A 13 -26.58 13.64 6.76
C GLU A 13 -25.78 12.83 7.80
N TYR A 14 -26.15 11.57 8.02
CA TYR A 14 -25.56 10.68 8.99
C TYR A 14 -25.02 9.42 8.33
N CYS A 15 -23.93 8.90 8.88
CA CYS A 15 -23.34 7.66 8.41
C CYS A 15 -24.33 6.49 8.51
N PRO A 16 -24.61 5.76 7.43
CA PRO A 16 -25.56 4.64 7.48
C PRO A 16 -25.10 3.52 8.42
N CYS A 17 -23.79 3.37 8.65
CA CYS A 17 -23.21 2.35 9.53
C CYS A 17 -23.23 2.80 11.01
N CYS A 18 -22.49 3.85 11.37
CA CYS A 18 -22.25 4.23 12.77
C CYS A 18 -23.12 5.39 13.25
N LYS A 19 -24.01 5.94 12.42
CA LYS A 19 -24.91 7.07 12.72
C LYS A 19 -24.23 8.38 13.10
N SER A 20 -22.91 8.48 13.01
CA SER A 20 -22.18 9.74 13.20
C SER A 20 -22.52 10.72 12.08
N LYS A 21 -22.53 12.01 12.39
CA LYS A 21 -22.74 13.06 11.41
C LYS A 21 -21.66 12.99 10.31
N LEU A 22 -22.09 13.19 9.07
CA LEU A 22 -21.19 13.23 7.93
C LEU A 22 -20.67 14.65 7.70
N TYR A 23 -19.46 14.76 7.23
CA TYR A 23 -18.78 16.03 6.98
C TYR A 23 -18.26 16.10 5.55
N ARG A 24 -18.27 17.33 5.03
CA ARG A 24 -17.64 17.69 3.76
C ARG A 24 -16.64 18.80 4.05
N ASP A 25 -15.39 18.58 3.71
CA ASP A 25 -14.37 19.62 3.81
C ASP A 25 -14.65 20.70 2.75
N ASP A 26 -14.32 21.96 3.05
CA ASP A 26 -14.48 23.06 2.12
C ASP A 26 -13.74 22.81 0.82
N GLY A 27 -14.44 22.91 -0.30
CA GLY A 27 -13.89 22.62 -1.63
C GLY A 27 -13.79 21.13 -1.98
N ASP A 28 -14.17 20.21 -1.10
CA ASP A 28 -14.20 18.76 -1.41
C ASP A 28 -15.59 18.36 -1.96
N ALA A 29 -15.59 17.52 -2.99
CA ALA A 29 -16.83 16.95 -3.55
C ALA A 29 -17.39 15.78 -2.72
N ILE A 30 -16.60 15.20 -1.81
CA ILE A 30 -16.90 13.96 -1.12
C ILE A 30 -17.38 14.23 0.31
N ILE A 31 -18.52 13.63 0.67
CA ILE A 31 -19.03 13.60 2.05
C ILE A 31 -18.46 12.38 2.76
N ARG A 32 -17.98 12.54 4.00
CA ARG A 32 -17.28 11.47 4.74
C ARG A 32 -17.79 11.33 6.18
N CYS A 33 -17.73 10.09 6.66
CA CYS A 33 -17.81 9.79 8.08
C CYS A 33 -16.43 9.99 8.72
N MET A 34 -16.35 10.85 9.73
CA MET A 34 -15.09 11.15 10.44
C MET A 34 -14.83 10.21 11.63
N ASN A 35 -15.74 9.28 11.92
CA ASN A 35 -15.63 8.34 13.04
C ASN A 35 -14.79 7.10 12.67
N SER A 36 -13.53 7.31 12.27
CA SER A 36 -12.65 6.27 11.76
C SER A 36 -12.31 5.19 12.79
N HIS A 37 -12.37 5.49 14.08
CA HIS A 37 -12.02 4.55 15.15
C HIS A 37 -13.19 3.64 15.58
N ASN A 38 -14.45 4.03 15.30
CA ASN A 38 -15.63 3.28 15.75
C ASN A 38 -16.61 2.96 14.61
N CYS A 39 -16.34 3.39 13.38
CA CYS A 39 -17.16 3.02 12.25
C CYS A 39 -16.70 1.66 11.70
N GLU A 40 -17.50 0.65 11.94
CA GLU A 40 -17.20 -0.73 11.57
C GLU A 40 -16.85 -0.90 10.08
N MET A 41 -17.58 -0.21 9.19
CA MET A 41 -17.30 -0.26 7.75
C MET A 41 -15.93 0.34 7.41
N GLN A 42 -15.49 1.38 8.13
CA GLN A 42 -14.16 1.96 7.93
C GLN A 42 -13.07 1.04 8.48
N LEU A 43 -13.29 0.43 9.65
CA LEU A 43 -12.33 -0.53 10.23
C LEU A 43 -12.16 -1.76 9.34
N LYS A 44 -13.25 -2.33 8.83
CA LYS A 44 -13.21 -3.41 7.84
C LYS A 44 -12.47 -2.95 6.56
N GLY A 45 -12.80 -1.76 6.06
CA GLY A 45 -12.14 -1.18 4.88
C GLY A 45 -10.63 -0.97 5.06
N GLN A 46 -10.18 -0.54 6.24
CA GLN A 46 -8.76 -0.42 6.58
C GLN A 46 -8.05 -1.79 6.55
N LEU A 47 -8.65 -2.84 7.10
CA LEU A 47 -8.10 -4.19 7.07
C LEU A 47 -8.03 -4.74 5.63
N ILE A 48 -9.09 -4.55 4.82
CA ILE A 48 -9.10 -4.94 3.41
C ILE A 48 -7.99 -4.22 2.63
N HIS A 49 -7.83 -2.91 2.90
CA HIS A 49 -6.74 -2.13 2.30
C HIS A 49 -5.37 -2.65 2.74
N PHE A 50 -5.18 -2.92 4.03
CA PHE A 50 -3.92 -3.40 4.59
C PHE A 50 -3.46 -4.72 3.95
N VAL A 51 -4.35 -5.68 3.76
CA VAL A 51 -4.01 -6.98 3.15
C VAL A 51 -3.93 -6.94 1.63
N SER A 52 -4.31 -5.83 1.01
CA SER A 52 -4.39 -5.71 -0.45
C SER A 52 -3.03 -5.88 -1.14
N ARG A 53 -3.09 -6.25 -2.43
CA ARG A 53 -1.90 -6.50 -3.28
C ARG A 53 -0.88 -5.36 -3.30
N ASN A 54 -1.33 -4.13 -3.21
CA ASN A 54 -0.45 -2.97 -3.24
C ASN A 54 0.13 -2.60 -1.88
N ALA A 55 -0.43 -3.12 -0.79
CA ALA A 55 0.05 -2.96 0.58
C ALA A 55 0.85 -4.21 1.01
N PHE A 56 0.34 -5.00 1.94
CA PHE A 56 1.04 -6.18 2.47
C PHE A 56 0.93 -7.43 1.60
N ASN A 57 0.03 -7.45 0.62
CA ASN A 57 -0.18 -8.56 -0.32
C ASN A 57 -0.35 -9.92 0.37
N ILE A 58 -1.33 -10.02 1.28
CA ILE A 58 -1.59 -11.24 2.02
C ILE A 58 -2.64 -12.06 1.27
N ASP A 59 -2.18 -13.09 0.55
CA ASP A 59 -3.06 -14.00 -0.15
C ASP A 59 -3.87 -14.84 0.85
N GLY A 60 -5.16 -15.06 0.54
CA GLY A 60 -6.08 -15.79 1.39
C GLY A 60 -6.93 -14.91 2.32
N LEU A 61 -6.64 -13.61 2.41
CA LEU A 61 -7.47 -12.61 3.10
C LEU A 61 -8.09 -11.63 2.09
N GLY A 62 -9.10 -12.08 1.36
CA GLY A 62 -9.93 -11.20 0.54
C GLY A 62 -10.96 -10.43 1.38
N GLU A 63 -11.76 -9.59 0.72
CA GLU A 63 -12.79 -8.79 1.38
C GLU A 63 -13.75 -9.62 2.23
N LYS A 64 -14.27 -10.73 1.67
CA LYS A 64 -15.19 -11.62 2.40
C LYS A 64 -14.54 -12.21 3.65
N GLN A 65 -13.32 -12.74 3.52
CA GLN A 65 -12.58 -13.33 4.64
C GLN A 65 -12.32 -12.32 5.74
N ILE A 66 -11.94 -11.10 5.40
CA ILE A 66 -11.74 -10.02 6.38
C ILE A 66 -13.04 -9.69 7.10
N ILE A 67 -14.16 -9.58 6.38
CA ILE A 67 -15.48 -9.30 6.98
C ILE A 67 -15.86 -10.43 7.95
N ASP A 68 -15.79 -11.69 7.53
CA ASP A 68 -16.13 -12.85 8.35
C ASP A 68 -15.26 -12.90 9.64
N LEU A 69 -13.95 -12.72 9.51
CA LEU A 69 -13.03 -12.75 10.66
C LEU A 69 -13.20 -11.53 11.58
N TYR A 70 -13.54 -10.38 11.02
CA TYR A 70 -13.87 -9.19 11.80
C TYR A 70 -15.14 -9.40 12.63
N ASP A 71 -16.20 -9.93 12.02
CA ASP A 71 -17.50 -10.14 12.68
C ASP A 71 -17.42 -11.18 13.79
N LEU A 72 -16.54 -12.16 13.65
CA LEU A 72 -16.23 -13.16 14.67
C LEU A 72 -15.25 -12.69 15.75
N ASN A 73 -14.84 -11.43 15.75
CA ASN A 73 -13.86 -10.85 16.67
C ASN A 73 -12.49 -11.56 16.66
N ILE A 74 -12.10 -12.16 15.53
CA ILE A 74 -10.81 -12.84 15.37
C ILE A 74 -9.75 -11.82 14.93
N ILE A 75 -10.10 -10.91 14.01
CA ILE A 75 -9.22 -9.84 13.51
C ILE A 75 -9.97 -8.52 13.61
N LYS A 76 -9.46 -7.57 14.37
CA LYS A 76 -10.00 -6.21 14.51
C LYS A 76 -9.02 -5.13 14.07
N LYS A 77 -7.73 -5.41 14.16
CA LYS A 77 -6.62 -4.51 13.86
C LYS A 77 -5.58 -5.19 12.98
N PRO A 78 -4.75 -4.45 12.24
CA PRO A 78 -3.69 -5.03 11.42
C PRO A 78 -2.75 -5.98 12.15
N SER A 79 -2.39 -5.66 13.40
CA SER A 79 -1.52 -6.53 14.20
C SER A 79 -2.14 -7.89 14.52
N ASP A 80 -3.46 -8.01 14.58
CA ASP A 80 -4.14 -9.28 14.91
C ASP A 80 -3.96 -10.32 13.81
N ILE A 81 -3.73 -9.89 12.57
CA ILE A 81 -3.43 -10.77 11.44
C ILE A 81 -2.17 -11.59 11.71
N PHE A 82 -1.15 -10.96 12.26
CA PHE A 82 0.14 -11.60 12.55
C PHE A 82 0.09 -12.52 13.77
N VAL A 83 -0.83 -12.29 14.70
CA VAL A 83 -1.11 -13.19 15.84
C VAL A 83 -1.46 -14.60 15.35
N LEU A 84 -2.13 -14.72 14.20
CA LEU A 84 -2.49 -16.04 13.63
C LEU A 84 -1.28 -16.94 13.35
N THR A 85 -0.08 -16.39 13.24
CA THR A 85 1.16 -17.15 13.02
C THR A 85 1.83 -17.61 14.31
N GLU A 86 1.40 -17.13 15.47
CA GLU A 86 1.98 -17.47 16.75
C GLU A 86 1.57 -18.88 17.19
N SER A 87 2.43 -19.55 17.96
CA SER A 87 2.17 -20.91 18.45
C SER A 87 0.94 -20.99 19.34
N PHE A 88 0.68 -19.96 20.14
CA PHE A 88 -0.48 -19.88 21.04
C PHE A 88 -1.82 -19.60 20.33
N ALA A 89 -1.81 -19.31 19.03
CA ALA A 89 -3.02 -18.98 18.27
C ALA A 89 -3.77 -20.22 17.72
N GLU A 90 -3.51 -21.42 18.23
CA GLU A 90 -4.14 -22.66 17.72
C GLU A 90 -5.66 -22.61 17.84
N ASP A 91 -6.19 -22.12 18.95
CA ASP A 91 -7.63 -21.98 19.16
C ASP A 91 -8.27 -21.04 18.14
N LEU A 92 -7.61 -19.94 17.79
CA LEU A 92 -8.09 -19.02 16.75
C LEU A 92 -8.10 -19.69 15.39
N ARG A 93 -7.05 -20.43 15.05
CA ARG A 93 -6.98 -21.20 13.79
C ARG A 93 -8.07 -22.25 13.72
N ASN A 94 -8.34 -22.96 14.82
CA ASN A 94 -9.41 -23.95 14.88
C ASN A 94 -10.80 -23.32 14.70
N LYS A 95 -11.04 -22.13 15.27
CA LYS A 95 -12.28 -21.36 15.02
C LYS A 95 -12.43 -21.01 13.54
N ILE A 96 -11.35 -20.57 12.88
CA ILE A 96 -11.36 -20.26 11.45
C ILE A 96 -11.62 -21.52 10.61
N LEU A 97 -11.00 -22.65 10.95
CA LEU A 97 -11.18 -23.93 10.26
C LEU A 97 -12.61 -24.47 10.36
N ALA A 98 -13.37 -24.07 11.38
CA ALA A 98 -14.78 -24.41 11.52
C ALA A 98 -15.71 -23.61 10.60
N LEU A 99 -15.21 -22.54 9.94
CA LEU A 99 -16.01 -21.71 9.05
C LEU A 99 -16.17 -22.37 7.66
N PRO A 100 -17.33 -22.17 7.00
CA PRO A 100 -17.52 -22.64 5.64
C PRO A 100 -16.50 -22.07 4.68
N GLY A 101 -15.91 -22.94 3.86
CA GLY A 101 -14.90 -22.55 2.86
C GLY A 101 -13.47 -22.49 3.38
N TRP A 102 -13.25 -22.77 4.68
CA TRP A 102 -11.91 -22.90 5.24
C TRP A 102 -11.50 -24.36 5.38
N GLY A 103 -10.32 -24.70 4.87
CA GLY A 103 -9.72 -26.02 4.98
C GLY A 103 -8.27 -25.94 5.44
N LYS A 104 -7.70 -27.09 5.82
CA LYS A 104 -6.30 -27.16 6.29
C LYS A 104 -5.31 -26.57 5.28
N LEU A 105 -5.53 -26.82 3.98
CA LEU A 105 -4.65 -26.29 2.93
C LEU A 105 -4.77 -24.76 2.81
N SER A 106 -5.99 -24.20 2.81
CA SER A 106 -6.17 -22.74 2.76
C SER A 106 -5.61 -22.05 4.00
N MET A 107 -5.74 -22.66 5.18
CA MET A 107 -5.12 -22.15 6.41
C MET A 107 -3.61 -22.19 6.32
N SER A 108 -2.99 -23.27 5.86
CA SER A 108 -1.54 -23.37 5.68
C SER A 108 -1.02 -22.32 4.70
N ASN A 109 -1.72 -22.13 3.57
CA ASN A 109 -1.37 -21.11 2.59
C ASN A 109 -1.48 -19.69 3.17
N LEU A 110 -2.51 -19.42 3.96
CA LEU A 110 -2.68 -18.14 4.65
C LEU A 110 -1.52 -17.87 5.61
N ILE A 111 -1.19 -18.83 6.49
CA ILE A 111 -0.07 -18.69 7.43
C ILE A 111 1.24 -18.44 6.70
N ASN A 112 1.50 -19.15 5.60
CA ASN A 112 2.68 -18.92 4.77
C ASN A 112 2.68 -17.52 4.15
N SER A 113 1.53 -17.04 3.68
CA SER A 113 1.40 -15.69 3.11
C SER A 113 1.62 -14.61 4.16
N ILE A 114 1.05 -14.76 5.36
CA ILE A 114 1.29 -13.84 6.49
C ILE A 114 2.79 -13.83 6.85
N ASN A 115 3.44 -14.99 6.97
CA ASN A 115 4.87 -15.06 7.29
C ASN A 115 5.74 -14.36 6.23
N LYS A 116 5.43 -14.53 4.95
CA LYS A 116 6.11 -13.80 3.87
C LYS A 116 5.92 -12.29 3.98
N SER A 117 4.75 -11.85 4.41
CA SER A 117 4.42 -10.43 4.52
C SER A 117 5.04 -9.74 5.75
N LYS A 118 5.66 -10.49 6.69
CA LYS A 118 6.39 -9.92 7.84
C LYS A 118 7.61 -9.09 7.42
N THR A 119 8.18 -9.38 6.26
CA THR A 119 9.31 -8.62 5.72
C THR A 119 8.79 -7.63 4.68
N GLN A 120 8.87 -6.35 4.98
CA GLN A 120 8.32 -5.28 4.14
C GLN A 120 9.28 -4.10 4.01
N TYR A 121 9.07 -3.27 2.98
CA TYR A 121 9.67 -1.95 2.87
C TYR A 121 8.82 -0.90 3.57
N LEU A 122 9.45 0.19 3.99
CA LEU A 122 8.78 1.28 4.70
C LEU A 122 7.61 1.88 3.89
N ASP A 123 7.73 1.97 2.56
CA ASP A 123 6.65 2.49 1.71
C ASP A 123 5.39 1.62 1.75
N LYS A 124 5.56 0.29 1.85
CA LYS A 124 4.45 -0.65 1.96
C LYS A 124 3.77 -0.58 3.32
N LEU A 125 4.57 -0.43 4.38
CA LEU A 125 4.04 -0.18 5.71
C LEU A 125 3.21 1.09 5.72
N LEU A 126 3.78 2.23 5.31
CA LEU A 126 3.12 3.53 5.29
C LEU A 126 1.83 3.53 4.47
N TYR A 127 1.86 2.94 3.26
CA TYR A 127 0.68 2.82 2.43
C TYR A 127 -0.37 1.89 3.05
N GLY A 128 0.06 0.76 3.63
CA GLY A 128 -0.82 -0.24 4.25
C GLY A 128 -1.59 0.28 5.46
N LEU A 129 -1.03 1.24 6.20
CA LEU A 129 -1.71 1.89 7.34
C LEU A 129 -2.99 2.65 6.92
N GLY A 130 -3.19 2.94 5.63
CA GLY A 130 -4.41 3.58 5.13
C GLY A 130 -4.59 5.03 5.60
N ILE A 131 -3.49 5.72 5.91
CA ILE A 131 -3.51 7.11 6.38
C ILE A 131 -4.06 8.02 5.27
N ARG A 132 -5.03 8.88 5.63
CA ARG A 132 -5.65 9.81 4.69
C ARG A 132 -4.60 10.68 4.01
N HIS A 133 -4.75 10.93 2.72
CA HIS A 133 -3.83 11.67 1.84
C HIS A 133 -2.48 10.98 1.58
N LEU A 134 -2.17 9.88 2.22
CA LEU A 134 -0.94 9.14 2.03
C LEU A 134 -1.13 8.02 1.00
N GLY A 135 -0.96 8.34 -0.28
CA GLY A 135 -1.01 7.38 -1.38
C GLY A 135 0.34 6.67 -1.61
N GLN A 136 0.36 5.66 -2.49
CA GLN A 136 1.57 4.88 -2.82
C GLN A 136 2.76 5.77 -3.21
N GLY A 137 2.53 6.80 -4.04
CA GLY A 137 3.59 7.71 -4.49
C GLY A 137 4.23 8.47 -3.33
N THR A 138 3.41 9.05 -2.45
CA THR A 138 3.88 9.80 -1.29
C THR A 138 4.56 8.89 -0.26
N SER A 139 4.03 7.68 -0.03
CA SER A 139 4.68 6.67 0.82
C SER A 139 6.08 6.31 0.32
N LYS A 140 6.27 6.15 -1.00
CA LYS A 140 7.58 5.93 -1.61
C LYS A 140 8.53 7.13 -1.43
N LEU A 141 8.03 8.36 -1.56
CA LEU A 141 8.85 9.57 -1.36
C LEU A 141 9.38 9.64 0.08
N ILE A 142 8.52 9.39 1.05
CA ILE A 142 8.90 9.34 2.47
C ILE A 142 9.90 8.20 2.72
N ALA A 143 9.61 6.98 2.26
CA ALA A 143 10.50 5.84 2.45
C ALA A 143 11.89 6.02 1.82
N LYS A 144 12.01 6.75 0.71
CA LYS A 144 13.28 7.09 0.08
C LYS A 144 14.08 8.11 0.89
N ASN A 145 13.41 9.01 1.58
CA ASN A 145 14.07 10.02 2.43
C ASN A 145 14.60 9.38 3.71
N PHE A 146 13.78 8.54 4.36
CA PHE A 146 14.18 7.77 5.54
C PHE A 146 14.93 6.51 5.13
N LYS A 147 16.22 6.65 4.84
CA LYS A 147 17.09 5.54 4.39
C LYS A 147 17.15 4.39 5.38
N ASP A 148 17.08 4.71 6.69
CA ASP A 148 17.02 3.76 7.78
C ASP A 148 15.58 3.71 8.37
N PRO A 149 14.81 2.64 8.12
CA PRO A 149 13.49 2.46 8.72
C PRO A 149 13.49 2.45 10.25
N SER A 150 14.59 2.04 10.87
CA SER A 150 14.72 2.04 12.33
C SER A 150 14.72 3.48 12.86
N ALA A 151 15.35 4.41 12.15
CA ALA A 151 15.31 5.83 12.50
C ALA A 151 13.88 6.36 12.42
N PHE A 152 13.12 6.03 11.36
CA PHE A 152 11.71 6.40 11.24
C PHE A 152 10.89 5.87 12.42
N VAL A 153 10.99 4.57 12.74
CA VAL A 153 10.26 3.95 13.86
C VAL A 153 10.63 4.60 15.18
N ASN A 154 11.91 4.90 15.41
CA ASN A 154 12.38 5.58 16.62
C ASN A 154 11.80 6.99 16.75
N ILE A 155 11.72 7.75 15.66
CA ILE A 155 11.09 9.08 15.65
C ILE A 155 9.61 8.95 16.03
N ILE A 156 8.87 8.01 15.41
CA ILE A 156 7.45 7.79 15.71
C ILE A 156 7.25 7.44 17.20
N ASN A 157 8.09 6.59 17.75
CA ASN A 157 7.99 6.21 19.18
C ASN A 157 8.23 7.37 20.13
N ASN A 158 8.98 8.36 19.70
CA ASN A 158 9.36 9.53 20.49
C ASN A 158 8.66 10.83 20.09
N LEU A 159 7.60 10.77 19.25
CA LEU A 159 6.85 11.95 18.80
C LEU A 159 6.25 12.81 19.91
N HIS A 160 5.99 12.21 21.09
CA HIS A 160 5.46 12.93 22.25
C HIS A 160 6.45 13.95 22.86
N LEU A 161 7.72 13.89 22.49
CA LEU A 161 8.72 14.87 22.85
C LEU A 161 8.63 16.05 21.87
N THR A 162 8.38 17.25 22.37
CA THR A 162 8.07 18.46 21.56
C THR A 162 9.12 18.73 20.48
N ASN A 163 10.41 18.54 20.81
CA ASN A 163 11.48 18.74 19.82
C ASN A 163 11.41 17.71 18.68
N ASN A 164 11.18 16.43 18.99
CA ASN A 164 11.14 15.37 17.98
C ASN A 164 9.96 15.54 17.01
N GLN A 165 8.82 16.04 17.49
CA GLN A 165 7.69 16.31 16.59
C GLN A 165 8.03 17.43 15.60
N ASN A 166 8.65 18.51 16.05
CA ASN A 166 9.06 19.62 15.18
C ASN A 166 10.12 19.17 14.17
N ASP A 167 11.12 18.42 14.62
CA ASP A 167 12.20 17.92 13.76
C ASP A 167 11.63 16.97 12.68
N PHE A 168 10.71 16.08 13.05
CA PHE A 168 10.03 15.18 12.12
C PHE A 168 9.17 15.93 11.10
N GLU A 169 8.44 16.96 11.55
CA GLU A 169 7.64 17.81 10.68
C GLU A 169 8.53 18.55 9.66
N GLU A 170 9.64 19.12 10.11
CA GLU A 170 10.60 19.82 9.25
C GLU A 170 11.27 18.86 8.23
N GLU A 171 11.62 17.66 8.67
CA GLU A 171 12.14 16.61 7.78
C GLU A 171 11.11 16.25 6.70
N LEU A 172 9.85 16.03 7.06
CA LEU A 172 8.79 15.75 6.09
C LEU A 172 8.52 16.92 5.13
N LYS A 173 8.60 18.18 5.62
CA LYS A 173 8.46 19.39 4.80
C LYS A 173 9.58 19.50 3.75
N SER A 174 10.77 19.01 4.07
CA SER A 174 11.92 19.02 3.14
C SER A 174 11.72 18.11 1.93
N ILE A 175 10.79 17.14 2.02
CA ILE A 175 10.55 16.17 0.95
C ILE A 175 9.65 16.80 -0.12
N ASN A 176 10.19 17.00 -1.31
CA ASN A 176 9.41 17.53 -2.43
C ASN A 176 8.23 16.60 -2.79
N GLY A 177 7.02 17.13 -2.79
CA GLY A 177 5.79 16.38 -3.04
C GLY A 177 5.07 15.89 -1.79
N VAL A 178 5.59 16.17 -0.59
CA VAL A 178 4.91 15.93 0.69
C VAL A 178 4.31 17.24 1.21
N GLY A 179 3.00 17.39 1.07
CA GLY A 179 2.30 18.61 1.49
C GLY A 179 1.82 18.55 2.95
N TYR A 180 1.47 19.71 3.52
CA TYR A 180 1.02 19.84 4.91
C TYR A 180 -0.16 18.92 5.28
N LYS A 181 -1.08 18.63 4.34
CA LYS A 181 -2.21 17.70 4.59
C LYS A 181 -1.74 16.27 4.89
N VAL A 182 -0.67 15.83 4.25
CA VAL A 182 -0.06 14.52 4.50
C VAL A 182 0.65 14.52 5.85
N ILE A 183 1.40 15.58 6.14
CA ILE A 183 2.16 15.73 7.39
C ILE A 183 1.21 15.70 8.58
N ASN A 184 0.17 16.52 8.56
CA ASN A 184 -0.82 16.56 9.63
C ASN A 184 -1.55 15.21 9.80
N ALA A 185 -1.87 14.53 8.70
CA ALA A 185 -2.51 13.22 8.75
C ALA A 185 -1.58 12.14 9.34
N LEU A 186 -0.28 12.19 9.07
CA LEU A 186 0.72 11.30 9.66
C LEU A 186 0.85 11.53 11.17
N LEU A 187 1.01 12.78 11.59
CA LEU A 187 1.12 13.15 13.01
C LEU A 187 -0.14 12.72 13.79
N ASP A 188 -1.33 13.08 13.30
CA ASP A 188 -2.62 12.69 13.91
C ASP A 188 -2.79 11.17 13.99
N TYR A 189 -2.38 10.44 12.94
CA TYR A 189 -2.46 8.99 12.93
C TYR A 189 -1.56 8.36 13.99
N PHE A 190 -0.29 8.73 14.06
CA PHE A 190 0.66 8.14 15.01
C PHE A 190 0.38 8.55 16.46
N GLU A 191 -0.15 9.73 16.69
CA GLU A 191 -0.63 10.14 18.01
C GLU A 191 -1.76 9.22 18.52
N LYS A 192 -2.74 8.95 17.64
CA LYS A 192 -3.94 8.16 17.99
C LYS A 192 -3.74 6.65 17.97
N ASN A 193 -2.76 6.15 17.23
CA ASN A 193 -2.58 4.71 16.97
C ASN A 193 -1.22 4.18 17.44
N LYS A 194 -0.53 4.87 18.34
CA LYS A 194 0.82 4.53 18.78
C LYS A 194 0.94 3.08 19.29
N GLU A 195 0.01 2.64 20.14
CA GLU A 195 0.04 1.28 20.70
C GLU A 195 -0.12 0.22 19.63
N GLU A 196 -1.09 0.41 18.72
CA GLU A 196 -1.31 -0.51 17.60
C GLU A 196 -0.12 -0.53 16.64
N PHE A 197 0.44 0.63 16.35
CA PHE A 197 1.64 0.73 15.52
C PHE A 197 2.81 -0.04 16.13
N ASN A 198 3.07 0.12 17.42
CA ASN A 198 4.14 -0.59 18.12
C ASN A 198 3.91 -2.10 18.15
N LYS A 199 2.66 -2.53 18.38
CA LYS A 199 2.29 -3.95 18.30
C LYS A 199 2.50 -4.48 16.88
N LEU A 200 2.10 -3.74 15.86
CA LEU A 200 2.30 -4.13 14.47
C LEU A 200 3.79 -4.26 14.12
N ILE A 201 4.60 -3.24 14.47
CA ILE A 201 6.05 -3.25 14.21
C ILE A 201 6.76 -4.41 14.89
N SER A 202 6.30 -4.86 16.08
CA SER A 202 6.92 -6.00 16.76
C SER A 202 6.84 -7.32 15.97
N TYR A 203 5.93 -7.43 15.02
CA TYR A 203 5.81 -8.59 14.11
C TYR A 203 6.58 -8.42 12.81
N LEU A 204 7.07 -7.22 12.49
CA LEU A 204 7.59 -6.87 11.17
C LEU A 204 9.11 -6.68 11.18
N THR A 205 9.72 -7.07 10.08
CA THR A 205 11.08 -6.67 9.70
C THR A 205 10.98 -5.67 8.58
N ILE A 206 11.21 -4.38 8.89
CA ILE A 206 11.17 -3.34 7.87
C ILE A 206 12.54 -3.19 7.24
N GLN A 207 12.61 -3.48 5.97
CA GLN A 207 13.83 -3.40 5.18
C GLN A 207 14.10 -1.96 4.74
N ASN A 208 15.39 -1.64 4.61
CA ASN A 208 15.81 -0.40 3.97
C ASN A 208 15.21 -0.33 2.57
N PHE A 209 14.70 0.85 2.22
CA PHE A 209 14.25 1.06 0.84
C PHE A 209 15.44 0.82 -0.08
N PRO A 210 15.28 0.05 -1.16
CA PRO A 210 16.39 -0.23 -2.06
C PRO A 210 17.04 1.07 -2.48
N ASN A 211 18.31 1.24 -2.16
CA ASN A 211 19.08 2.34 -2.74
C ASN A 211 19.09 2.11 -4.24
N ASN A 212 18.52 3.04 -4.99
CA ASN A 212 18.70 3.05 -6.41
C ASN A 212 20.21 3.00 -6.65
N ASP A 213 20.68 1.94 -7.29
CA ASP A 213 22.06 1.92 -7.77
C ASP A 213 22.22 3.05 -8.79
N GLN A 214 22.61 4.24 -8.28
CA GLN A 214 22.76 5.43 -9.12
C GLN A 214 23.81 5.22 -10.22
N ASN A 215 24.65 4.19 -10.06
CA ASN A 215 25.64 3.80 -11.04
C ASN A 215 25.10 2.84 -12.11
N HIS A 216 23.88 2.33 -11.95
CA HIS A 216 23.29 1.47 -12.96
C HIS A 216 22.91 2.30 -14.19
N PHE A 217 23.27 1.83 -15.40
CA PHE A 217 23.04 2.58 -16.64
C PHE A 217 21.55 2.85 -16.96
N LEU A 218 20.63 2.10 -16.37
CA LEU A 218 19.19 2.33 -16.43
C LEU A 218 18.66 3.29 -15.36
N SER A 219 19.49 3.73 -14.43
CA SER A 219 19.10 4.70 -13.41
C SER A 219 18.69 6.03 -14.06
N GLY A 220 17.55 6.59 -13.64
CA GLY A 220 16.95 7.79 -14.25
C GLY A 220 16.28 7.57 -15.61
N LYS A 221 16.42 6.40 -16.24
CA LYS A 221 15.80 6.10 -17.53
C LYS A 221 14.31 5.83 -17.41
N LYS A 222 13.55 6.42 -18.30
CA LYS A 222 12.09 6.23 -18.36
C LYS A 222 11.72 4.97 -19.13
N MET A 223 11.09 4.02 -18.47
CA MET A 223 10.79 2.69 -19.00
C MET A 223 9.29 2.41 -19.05
N VAL A 224 8.85 1.71 -20.08
CA VAL A 224 7.48 1.21 -20.23
C VAL A 224 7.53 -0.30 -20.41
N PHE A 225 6.59 -1.03 -19.82
CA PHE A 225 6.47 -2.48 -19.88
C PHE A 225 5.18 -2.87 -20.60
N THR A 226 5.27 -3.82 -21.54
CA THR A 226 4.12 -4.30 -22.32
C THR A 226 4.23 -5.79 -22.62
N GLY A 227 3.08 -6.44 -22.84
CA GLY A 227 3.02 -7.87 -23.10
C GLY A 227 2.90 -8.68 -21.81
N ARG A 228 2.94 -10.01 -21.97
CA ARG A 228 2.95 -11.01 -20.89
C ARG A 228 4.39 -11.44 -20.65
N PHE A 229 4.83 -11.38 -19.41
CA PHE A 229 6.17 -11.82 -19.00
C PHE A 229 6.09 -13.26 -18.49
N GLU A 230 7.09 -14.07 -18.78
CA GLU A 230 7.10 -15.51 -18.49
C GLU A 230 7.84 -15.83 -17.19
N ASN A 231 8.96 -15.13 -16.94
CA ASN A 231 9.82 -15.39 -15.78
C ASN A 231 9.39 -14.66 -14.52
N LEU A 232 8.78 -13.47 -14.68
CA LEU A 232 8.32 -12.63 -13.57
C LEU A 232 6.94 -12.06 -13.88
N SER A 233 6.13 -11.84 -12.85
CA SER A 233 4.90 -11.07 -13.03
C SER A 233 5.23 -9.64 -13.47
N ARG A 234 4.29 -8.99 -14.14
CA ARG A 234 4.45 -7.59 -14.60
C ARG A 234 4.76 -6.62 -13.46
N ASN A 235 4.35 -6.95 -12.25
CA ASN A 235 4.62 -6.13 -11.09
C ASN A 235 6.05 -6.35 -10.57
N GLU A 236 6.50 -7.59 -10.51
CA GLU A 236 7.86 -7.93 -10.07
C GLU A 236 8.93 -7.35 -10.99
N ILE A 237 8.73 -7.43 -12.31
CA ILE A 237 9.69 -6.87 -13.29
C ILE A 237 9.76 -5.34 -13.19
N LYS A 238 8.64 -4.66 -12.88
CA LYS A 238 8.64 -3.22 -12.62
C LYS A 238 9.37 -2.86 -11.34
N ILE A 239 9.13 -3.62 -10.27
CA ILE A 239 9.82 -3.42 -8.99
C ILE A 239 11.32 -3.57 -9.17
N LYS A 240 11.78 -4.59 -9.91
CA LYS A 240 13.21 -4.73 -10.24
C LYS A 240 13.77 -3.50 -10.95
N ALA A 241 13.06 -2.98 -11.95
CA ALA A 241 13.49 -1.78 -12.66
C ALA A 241 13.51 -0.54 -11.74
N GLU A 242 12.51 -0.38 -10.87
CA GLU A 242 12.47 0.71 -9.88
C GLU A 242 13.64 0.62 -8.89
N ASN A 243 14.04 -0.59 -8.50
CA ASN A 243 15.12 -0.84 -7.55
C ASN A 243 16.50 -0.42 -8.07
N ILE A 244 16.69 -0.41 -9.40
CA ILE A 244 17.91 0.11 -10.05
C ILE A 244 17.77 1.58 -10.49
N GLY A 245 16.74 2.26 -10.02
CA GLY A 245 16.55 3.69 -10.26
C GLY A 245 15.84 4.05 -11.55
N ALA A 246 15.29 3.11 -12.30
CA ALA A 246 14.50 3.41 -13.49
C ALA A 246 13.16 4.06 -13.14
N ILE A 247 12.68 4.93 -14.01
CA ILE A 247 11.40 5.63 -13.86
C ILE A 247 10.34 4.87 -14.68
N ILE A 248 9.36 4.29 -14.00
CA ILE A 248 8.31 3.50 -14.66
C ILE A 248 7.17 4.39 -15.13
N SER A 249 6.76 4.20 -16.39
CA SER A 249 5.61 4.89 -16.98
C SER A 249 4.60 3.88 -17.53
N SER A 250 3.32 4.23 -17.43
CA SER A 250 2.24 3.44 -18.04
C SER A 250 2.03 3.78 -19.51
N GLN A 251 2.48 4.94 -19.97
CA GLN A 251 2.29 5.45 -21.34
C GLN A 251 3.60 5.64 -22.07
N ILE A 252 3.60 5.37 -23.38
CA ILE A 252 4.71 5.66 -24.28
C ILE A 252 4.62 7.10 -24.77
N SER A 253 5.74 7.81 -24.72
CA SER A 253 5.92 9.15 -25.25
C SER A 253 7.33 9.32 -25.80
N SER A 254 7.62 10.44 -26.48
CA SER A 254 8.97 10.80 -26.96
C SER A 254 10.01 10.91 -25.82
N LYS A 255 9.55 10.98 -24.56
CA LYS A 255 10.42 11.02 -23.36
C LYS A 255 10.69 9.61 -22.78
N THR A 256 10.24 8.53 -23.46
CA THR A 256 10.48 7.15 -23.03
C THR A 256 11.81 6.69 -23.58
N ASP A 257 12.72 6.21 -22.73
CA ASP A 257 14.03 5.72 -23.13
C ASP A 257 13.96 4.25 -23.59
N PHE A 258 13.18 3.42 -22.90
CA PHE A 258 13.11 1.98 -23.18
C PHE A 258 11.69 1.44 -23.14
N LEU A 259 11.39 0.50 -24.04
CA LEU A 259 10.23 -0.38 -23.95
C LEU A 259 10.67 -1.80 -23.66
N VAL A 260 10.29 -2.35 -22.52
CA VAL A 260 10.51 -3.77 -22.20
C VAL A 260 9.29 -4.58 -22.65
N VAL A 261 9.55 -5.62 -23.45
CA VAL A 261 8.53 -6.37 -24.18
C VAL A 261 8.55 -7.84 -23.74
N GLY A 262 7.41 -8.32 -23.27
CA GLY A 262 7.13 -9.75 -23.12
C GLY A 262 6.42 -10.33 -24.33
N SER A 263 5.85 -11.53 -24.20
CA SER A 263 5.01 -12.15 -25.24
C SER A 263 3.71 -11.34 -25.46
N ASP A 264 3.17 -11.38 -26.66
CA ASP A 264 1.94 -10.69 -27.09
C ASP A 264 1.93 -9.17 -26.76
N PRO A 265 2.93 -8.42 -27.22
CA PRO A 265 2.99 -6.99 -26.99
C PRO A 265 1.90 -6.26 -27.80
N GLY A 266 1.01 -5.54 -27.11
CA GLY A 266 -0.08 -4.79 -27.72
C GLY A 266 0.38 -3.54 -28.49
N SER A 267 -0.53 -2.58 -28.66
CA SER A 267 -0.34 -1.32 -29.43
C SER A 267 0.88 -0.50 -29.02
N LYS A 268 1.40 -0.69 -27.80
CA LYS A 268 2.59 0.02 -27.31
C LYS A 268 3.85 -0.31 -28.11
N LEU A 269 4.01 -1.56 -28.60
CA LEU A 269 5.15 -1.92 -29.44
C LEU A 269 5.17 -1.13 -30.74
N LYS A 270 4.00 -1.01 -31.40
CA LYS A 270 3.87 -0.23 -32.65
C LYS A 270 4.27 1.23 -32.43
N LYS A 271 3.73 1.83 -31.36
CA LYS A 271 4.03 3.23 -31.01
C LYS A 271 5.50 3.45 -30.63
N ALA A 272 6.14 2.48 -29.99
CA ALA A 272 7.56 2.57 -29.65
C ALA A 272 8.45 2.56 -30.91
N LYS A 273 8.10 1.72 -31.91
CA LYS A 273 8.78 1.69 -33.19
C LYS A 273 8.64 3.02 -33.95
N GLU A 274 7.42 3.59 -33.97
CA GLU A 274 7.15 4.90 -34.59
C GLU A 274 7.97 6.04 -33.94
N LEU A 275 8.22 5.96 -32.64
CA LEU A 275 8.98 6.95 -31.88
C LEU A 275 10.48 6.62 -31.74
N ASN A 276 10.98 5.58 -32.45
CA ASN A 276 12.37 5.10 -32.36
C ASN A 276 12.85 4.82 -30.93
N ILE A 277 11.97 4.33 -30.05
CA ILE A 277 12.29 3.99 -28.67
C ILE A 277 13.04 2.66 -28.65
N LYS A 278 14.10 2.56 -27.84
CA LYS A 278 14.88 1.32 -27.68
C LYS A 278 14.01 0.23 -27.07
N ILE A 279 13.92 -0.91 -27.77
CA ILE A 279 13.12 -2.06 -27.35
C ILE A 279 14.05 -3.12 -26.76
N ILE A 280 13.69 -3.67 -25.60
CA ILE A 280 14.43 -4.71 -24.89
C ILE A 280 13.43 -5.86 -24.63
N ASN A 281 13.81 -7.11 -24.91
CA ASN A 281 13.00 -8.28 -24.53
C ASN A 281 13.16 -8.60 -23.03
N GLU A 282 12.33 -9.50 -22.53
CA GLU A 282 12.34 -9.88 -21.10
C GLU A 282 13.69 -10.50 -20.68
N VAL A 283 14.26 -11.37 -21.49
CA VAL A 283 15.50 -12.09 -21.17
C VAL A 283 16.66 -11.12 -21.08
N ASP A 284 16.81 -10.25 -22.09
CA ASP A 284 17.86 -9.23 -22.10
C ASP A 284 17.71 -8.26 -20.93
N PHE A 285 16.45 -7.88 -20.60
CA PHE A 285 16.18 -7.02 -19.45
C PHE A 285 16.59 -7.70 -18.13
N LEU A 286 16.26 -8.99 -17.95
CA LEU A 286 16.64 -9.73 -16.74
C LEU A 286 18.16 -9.97 -16.66
N GLY A 287 18.86 -9.99 -17.79
CA GLY A 287 20.31 -10.06 -17.86
C GLY A 287 21.05 -8.84 -17.29
N TYR A 288 20.34 -7.76 -16.98
CA TYR A 288 20.90 -6.57 -16.33
C TYR A 288 20.94 -6.65 -14.80
N PHE A 289 20.47 -7.75 -14.20
CA PHE A 289 20.42 -8.03 -12.76
C PHE A 289 21.20 -9.28 -12.41
#